data_d0dd9845dea9c5f63b8c97ee8b23eaad
#
_entry.id   d0dd9845dea9c5f63b8c97ee8b23eaad
#
_cell.length_a   1.000
_cell.length_b   1.000
_cell.length_c   1.000
_cell.angle_alpha   90.00
_cell.angle_beta   90.00
_cell.angle_gamma   90.00
#
_symmetry.space_group_name_H-M   'P 1'
#
loop_
_entity.id
_entity.type
_entity.pdbx_description
1 polymer ?
#
loop_
_entity_poly.entity_id
_entity_poly.type
_entity_poly.pdbx_seq_one_letter_code
_entity_poly.pdbx_strand_id
1 'polypeptide(L)'
;MSKPSYATYVKHRVDGIGMDAAAAEKGRQVMLSLDRLDHPDFVTPTGFANVPFPACLGPLRYADRGPLDRDIAHLRVALEKAKPTEAFMTAPSPGILTRFVVDTYYRDEDAYLQALADVMRTEYEAIIAAEFLLQLDCPDLGAARHNQHRDKTDEEFLRIADRNVAALNAAVATLPADRMRLHICWGNYEGPHTHDIPLAKIVDICLKARPAGFSFEAANPRHEHEWEDLKQTRIPDDKVLIPGVIDSTTNFVEHPRLVAQRICRYADIVGRERVLAGADCGFGTSANATPMVAPSVVWAKFKSFAEGAEIATRRLWARSLS
;
A
#
# COMPACT_ATOMS: atom_id res chain seq x y z
N MET A 1 1.39 -8.66 18.86
CA MET A 1 -0.05 -8.28 18.80
C MET A 1 -0.42 -8.19 17.35
N SER A 2 -1.47 -8.83 16.89
CA SER A 2 -1.86 -8.76 15.47
C SER A 2 -2.34 -7.34 15.13
N LYS A 3 -2.04 -6.88 13.91
CA LYS A 3 -2.53 -5.61 13.36
C LYS A 3 -3.70 -5.93 12.41
N PRO A 4 -4.92 -6.18 12.91
CA PRO A 4 -6.00 -6.72 12.09
C PRO A 4 -6.54 -5.73 11.03
N SER A 5 -6.32 -4.44 11.23
CA SER A 5 -6.67 -3.38 10.26
C SER A 5 -5.92 -2.08 10.57
N TYR A 6 -5.93 -1.12 9.64
CA TYR A 6 -5.41 0.23 9.88
C TYR A 6 -6.12 0.93 11.05
N ALA A 7 -7.42 0.70 11.20
CA ALA A 7 -8.22 1.24 12.30
C ALA A 7 -7.72 0.80 13.69
N THR A 8 -7.51 -0.50 13.86
CA THR A 8 -7.00 -1.06 15.12
C THR A 8 -5.52 -0.75 15.34
N TYR A 9 -4.76 -0.58 14.27
CA TYR A 9 -3.37 -0.17 14.31
C TYR A 9 -3.19 1.15 15.06
N VAL A 10 -3.90 2.21 14.62
CA VAL A 10 -3.78 3.54 15.22
C VAL A 10 -4.49 3.66 16.57
N LYS A 11 -5.63 2.99 16.76
CA LYS A 11 -6.39 3.03 18.02
C LYS A 11 -5.55 2.64 19.24
N HIS A 12 -4.56 1.79 19.09
CA HIS A 12 -3.72 1.33 20.19
C HIS A 12 -2.44 2.14 20.39
N ARG A 13 -2.23 3.19 19.59
CA ARG A 13 -1.02 4.01 19.60
C ARG A 13 -1.31 5.49 19.77
N VAL A 14 -2.52 5.95 19.41
CA VAL A 14 -2.88 7.36 19.31
C VAL A 14 -4.04 7.66 20.24
N ASP A 15 -3.87 8.65 21.14
CA ASP A 15 -4.94 9.25 21.93
C ASP A 15 -5.86 10.07 21.03
N GLY A 16 -7.08 10.31 21.49
CA GLY A 16 -8.10 11.02 20.74
C GLY A 16 -8.95 10.11 19.84
N ILE A 17 -8.58 8.81 19.72
CA ILE A 17 -9.32 7.83 18.94
C ILE A 17 -10.13 6.91 19.85
N GLY A 18 -11.42 6.82 19.60
CA GLY A 18 -12.36 6.01 20.39
C GLY A 18 -13.42 5.33 19.53
N MET A 19 -14.38 4.69 20.21
CA MET A 19 -15.54 4.07 19.54
C MET A 19 -16.75 4.96 19.66
N ASP A 20 -17.40 5.20 18.52
CA ASP A 20 -18.68 5.91 18.42
C ASP A 20 -19.60 5.14 17.44
N ALA A 21 -20.85 4.90 17.85
CA ALA A 21 -21.75 4.04 17.07
C ALA A 21 -22.18 4.67 15.73
N ALA A 22 -22.42 6.00 15.72
CA ALA A 22 -22.81 6.72 14.50
C ALA A 22 -21.64 6.80 13.52
N ALA A 23 -20.44 7.07 14.03
CA ALA A 23 -19.21 7.07 13.23
C ALA A 23 -18.90 5.67 12.69
N ALA A 24 -19.12 4.61 13.47
CA ALA A 24 -18.93 3.24 13.02
C ALA A 24 -19.85 2.89 11.84
N GLU A 25 -21.11 3.35 11.85
CA GLU A 25 -22.03 3.17 10.72
C GLU A 25 -21.57 3.94 9.49
N LYS A 26 -21.16 5.20 9.64
CA LYS A 26 -20.57 5.98 8.54
C LYS A 26 -19.33 5.30 7.96
N GLY A 27 -18.45 4.77 8.80
CA GLY A 27 -17.26 4.03 8.38
C GLY A 27 -17.60 2.77 7.55
N ARG A 28 -18.64 2.03 7.93
CA ARG A 28 -19.11 0.87 7.15
C ARG A 28 -19.60 1.28 5.76
N GLN A 29 -20.34 2.39 5.65
CA GLN A 29 -20.82 2.89 4.36
C GLN A 29 -19.69 3.33 3.44
N VAL A 30 -18.62 3.88 3.99
CA VAL A 30 -17.41 4.26 3.24
C VAL A 30 -16.73 3.04 2.61
N MET A 31 -16.89 1.84 3.17
CA MET A 31 -16.32 0.60 2.64
C MET A 31 -17.13 -0.04 1.50
N LEU A 32 -18.32 0.46 1.23
CA LEU A 32 -19.15 -0.06 0.12
C LEU A 32 -18.57 0.42 -1.22
N SER A 33 -18.00 -0.51 -1.97
CA SER A 33 -17.43 -0.23 -3.30
C SER A 33 -18.52 -0.18 -4.38
N LEU A 34 -18.23 0.52 -5.48
CA LEU A 34 -19.07 0.53 -6.68
C LEU A 34 -19.21 -0.88 -7.27
N ASP A 35 -18.15 -1.68 -7.27
CA ASP A 35 -18.20 -3.06 -7.75
C ASP A 35 -19.27 -3.90 -7.01
N ARG A 36 -19.45 -3.68 -5.72
CA ARG A 36 -20.51 -4.38 -4.95
C ARG A 36 -21.91 -3.90 -5.28
N LEU A 37 -22.05 -2.68 -5.74
CA LEU A 37 -23.35 -2.15 -6.19
C LEU A 37 -23.72 -2.72 -7.56
N ASP A 38 -22.74 -2.87 -8.45
CA ASP A 38 -22.94 -3.41 -9.80
C ASP A 38 -23.08 -4.94 -9.82
N HIS A 39 -22.41 -5.62 -8.88
CA HIS A 39 -22.39 -7.08 -8.77
C HIS A 39 -22.86 -7.53 -7.37
N PRO A 40 -24.17 -7.41 -7.06
CA PRO A 40 -24.70 -7.71 -5.72
C PRO A 40 -24.61 -9.19 -5.33
N ASP A 41 -24.47 -10.09 -6.29
CA ASP A 41 -24.22 -11.52 -6.12
C ASP A 41 -22.73 -11.84 -5.84
N PHE A 42 -21.83 -10.89 -6.06
CA PHE A 42 -20.42 -11.03 -5.73
C PHE A 42 -20.19 -10.84 -4.22
N VAL A 43 -19.78 -11.90 -3.56
CA VAL A 43 -19.46 -11.90 -2.13
C VAL A 43 -17.94 -11.86 -1.97
N THR A 44 -17.43 -10.72 -1.53
CA THR A 44 -16.00 -10.59 -1.22
C THR A 44 -15.65 -11.49 -0.04
N PRO A 45 -14.66 -12.38 -0.14
CA PRO A 45 -14.21 -13.24 0.96
C PRO A 45 -13.59 -12.46 2.14
N THR A 46 -13.42 -11.16 1.98
CA THR A 46 -12.75 -10.31 2.97
C THR A 46 -13.65 -10.06 4.17
N GLY A 47 -13.15 -10.40 5.36
CA GLY A 47 -13.83 -10.24 6.64
C GLY A 47 -14.03 -8.78 7.11
N PHE A 48 -14.09 -7.81 6.18
CA PHE A 48 -14.29 -6.39 6.50
C PHE A 48 -15.69 -6.07 7.03
N ALA A 49 -16.68 -6.94 6.84
CA ALA A 49 -18.06 -6.71 7.29
C ALA A 49 -18.19 -6.45 8.81
N ASN A 50 -17.22 -6.94 9.61
CA ASN A 50 -17.24 -6.86 11.07
C ASN A 50 -16.07 -6.03 11.66
N VAL A 51 -15.34 -5.27 10.84
CA VAL A 51 -14.27 -4.42 11.35
C VAL A 51 -14.89 -3.22 12.07
N PRO A 52 -14.56 -2.99 13.36
CA PRO A 52 -15.03 -1.80 14.06
C PRO A 52 -14.33 -0.56 13.49
N PHE A 53 -15.11 0.44 13.12
CA PHE A 53 -14.58 1.74 12.70
C PHE A 53 -14.53 2.67 13.91
N PRO A 54 -13.33 3.05 14.37
CA PRO A 54 -13.17 4.07 15.39
C PRO A 54 -13.40 5.47 14.82
N ALA A 55 -13.57 6.43 15.72
CA ALA A 55 -13.69 7.84 15.41
C ALA A 55 -12.60 8.66 16.09
N CYS A 56 -12.24 9.78 15.47
CA CYS A 56 -11.51 10.85 16.12
C CYS A 56 -12.48 11.65 16.98
N LEU A 57 -12.35 11.52 18.31
CA LEU A 57 -13.22 12.12 19.32
C LEU A 57 -12.54 13.28 20.07
N GLY A 58 -11.26 13.54 19.81
CA GLY A 58 -10.46 14.57 20.50
C GLY A 58 -9.16 14.84 19.75
N PRO A 59 -8.30 15.73 20.30
CA PRO A 59 -7.03 16.05 19.68
C PRO A 59 -6.14 14.81 19.61
N LEU A 60 -5.57 14.55 18.43
CA LEU A 60 -4.71 13.40 18.18
C LEU A 60 -3.32 13.62 18.79
N ARG A 61 -2.80 12.61 19.47
CA ARG A 61 -1.45 12.59 20.03
C ARG A 61 -0.91 11.15 20.01
N TYR A 62 0.31 10.97 19.54
CA TYR A 62 0.98 9.68 19.66
C TYR A 62 1.27 9.38 21.13
N ALA A 63 0.63 8.37 21.70
CA ALA A 63 0.61 8.16 23.14
C ALA A 63 1.43 6.94 23.60
N ASP A 64 1.41 5.85 22.85
CA ASP A 64 2.06 4.59 23.26
C ASP A 64 2.94 4.01 22.14
N ARG A 65 4.25 4.07 22.36
CA ARG A 65 5.27 3.46 21.49
C ARG A 65 5.44 1.97 21.69
N GLY A 66 4.98 1.41 22.82
CA GLY A 66 5.19 0.02 23.17
C GLY A 66 4.77 -0.99 22.10
N PRO A 67 3.61 -0.82 21.42
CA PRO A 67 3.24 -1.69 20.31
C PRO A 67 4.23 -1.63 19.14
N LEU A 68 4.72 -0.44 18.77
CA LEU A 68 5.70 -0.26 17.71
C LEU A 68 7.05 -0.87 18.06
N ASP A 69 7.54 -0.61 19.28
CA ASP A 69 8.83 -1.14 19.76
C ASP A 69 8.83 -2.69 19.79
N ARG A 70 7.69 -3.31 20.16
CA ARG A 70 7.52 -4.77 20.07
C ARG A 70 7.55 -5.27 18.63
N ASP A 71 6.88 -4.56 17.69
CA ASP A 71 6.88 -4.95 16.28
C ASP A 71 8.30 -4.87 15.69
N ILE A 72 9.05 -3.82 16.02
CA ILE A 72 10.47 -3.65 15.63
C ILE A 72 11.33 -4.81 16.21
N ALA A 73 11.15 -5.11 17.49
CA ALA A 73 11.91 -6.19 18.14
C ALA A 73 11.61 -7.57 17.51
N HIS A 74 10.33 -7.85 17.21
CA HIS A 74 9.93 -9.10 16.56
C HIS A 74 10.54 -9.24 15.16
N LEU A 75 10.55 -8.15 14.38
CA LEU A 75 11.16 -8.17 13.05
C LEU A 75 12.68 -8.41 13.17
N ARG A 76 13.38 -7.75 14.08
CA ARG A 76 14.82 -7.98 14.30
C ARG A 76 15.14 -9.45 14.60
N VAL A 77 14.39 -10.09 15.48
CA VAL A 77 14.57 -11.52 15.79
C VAL A 77 14.36 -12.39 14.55
N ALA A 78 13.37 -12.06 13.71
CA ALA A 78 13.14 -12.80 12.47
C ALA A 78 14.30 -12.63 11.48
N LEU A 79 14.88 -11.43 11.38
CA LEU A 79 15.99 -11.11 10.47
C LEU A 79 17.29 -11.79 10.86
N GLU A 80 17.55 -12.01 12.14
CA GLU A 80 18.71 -12.78 12.61
C GLU A 80 18.77 -14.19 12.01
N LYS A 81 17.60 -14.79 11.79
CA LYS A 81 17.47 -16.14 11.19
C LYS A 81 17.45 -16.08 9.65
N ALA A 82 16.71 -15.13 9.09
CA ALA A 82 16.48 -15.05 7.65
C ALA A 82 17.67 -14.45 6.88
N LYS A 83 18.42 -13.53 7.50
CA LYS A 83 19.57 -12.81 6.93
C LYS A 83 19.31 -12.27 5.52
N PRO A 84 18.19 -11.53 5.29
CA PRO A 84 17.93 -10.93 4.00
C PRO A 84 18.92 -9.79 3.73
N THR A 85 19.01 -9.38 2.47
CA THR A 85 19.82 -8.20 2.10
C THR A 85 19.27 -6.92 2.74
N GLU A 86 17.94 -6.76 2.72
CA GLU A 86 17.22 -5.64 3.33
C GLU A 86 15.89 -6.10 3.91
N ALA A 87 15.35 -5.32 4.83
CA ALA A 87 14.02 -5.53 5.39
C ALA A 87 13.25 -4.22 5.43
N PHE A 88 11.93 -4.32 5.29
CA PHE A 88 11.04 -3.17 5.44
C PHE A 88 9.94 -3.42 6.46
N MET A 89 9.45 -2.33 7.02
CA MET A 89 8.25 -2.32 7.86
C MET A 89 7.21 -1.39 7.25
N THR A 90 5.96 -1.84 7.22
CA THR A 90 4.85 -1.05 6.69
C THR A 90 4.25 -0.14 7.74
N ALA A 91 3.80 1.03 7.31
CA ALA A 91 2.97 1.94 8.10
C ALA A 91 1.90 2.59 7.20
N PRO A 92 0.67 2.87 7.73
CA PRO A 92 -0.36 3.53 6.95
C PRO A 92 -0.01 4.98 6.66
N SER A 93 -0.40 5.48 5.47
CA SER A 93 -0.35 6.91 5.15
C SER A 93 -1.34 7.71 5.99
N PRO A 94 -1.16 9.03 6.17
CA PRO A 94 -2.18 9.87 6.77
C PRO A 94 -3.50 9.83 6.00
N GLY A 95 -3.44 9.79 4.66
CA GLY A 95 -4.61 9.72 3.79
C GLY A 95 -5.46 8.49 4.01
N ILE A 96 -4.86 7.28 4.08
CA ILE A 96 -5.64 6.06 4.32
C ILE A 96 -6.30 6.05 5.71
N LEU A 97 -5.71 6.72 6.69
CA LEU A 97 -6.30 6.78 8.03
C LEU A 97 -7.60 7.58 8.07
N THR A 98 -7.79 8.57 7.20
CA THR A 98 -9.07 9.30 7.09
C THR A 98 -10.23 8.39 6.72
N ARG A 99 -9.95 7.29 6.01
CA ARG A 99 -10.95 6.28 5.64
C ARG A 99 -11.32 5.36 6.81
N PHE A 100 -10.35 5.02 7.66
CA PHE A 100 -10.52 4.03 8.73
C PHE A 100 -10.85 4.64 10.08
N VAL A 101 -10.61 5.94 10.28
CA VAL A 101 -10.92 6.68 11.51
C VAL A 101 -11.78 7.87 11.13
N VAL A 102 -13.06 7.82 11.45
CA VAL A 102 -14.02 8.86 11.06
C VAL A 102 -13.80 10.11 11.90
N ASP A 103 -13.58 11.26 11.25
CA ASP A 103 -13.47 12.52 11.99
C ASP A 103 -14.82 13.00 12.54
N THR A 104 -14.85 13.28 13.84
CA THR A 104 -15.98 13.92 14.53
C THR A 104 -15.54 15.13 15.38
N TYR A 105 -14.23 15.36 15.47
CA TYR A 105 -13.65 16.40 16.32
C TYR A 105 -13.18 17.63 15.53
N TYR A 106 -12.28 17.44 14.54
CA TYR A 106 -11.67 18.56 13.80
C TYR A 106 -12.68 19.27 12.91
N ARG A 107 -13.59 18.51 12.25
CA ARG A 107 -14.62 19.01 11.34
C ARG A 107 -14.08 19.85 10.18
N ASP A 108 -12.78 19.77 9.97
CA ASP A 108 -12.03 20.38 8.89
C ASP A 108 -11.07 19.31 8.36
N GLU A 109 -11.21 18.96 7.05
CA GLU A 109 -10.48 17.86 6.46
C GLU A 109 -8.97 18.09 6.43
N ASP A 110 -8.53 19.33 6.22
CA ASP A 110 -7.11 19.66 6.14
C ASP A 110 -6.48 19.64 7.54
N ALA A 111 -7.15 20.19 8.54
CA ALA A 111 -6.69 20.13 9.92
C ALA A 111 -6.62 18.69 10.43
N TYR A 112 -7.60 17.86 10.09
CA TYR A 112 -7.61 16.45 10.46
C TYR A 112 -6.49 15.67 9.80
N LEU A 113 -6.32 15.83 8.48
CA LEU A 113 -5.26 15.20 7.71
C LEU A 113 -3.87 15.59 8.22
N GLN A 114 -3.67 16.88 8.55
CA GLN A 114 -2.42 17.36 9.13
C GLN A 114 -2.16 16.76 10.53
N ALA A 115 -3.19 16.65 11.37
CA ALA A 115 -3.05 16.02 12.68
C ALA A 115 -2.67 14.53 12.57
N LEU A 116 -3.23 13.81 11.59
CA LEU A 116 -2.83 12.43 11.28
C LEU A 116 -1.37 12.37 10.80
N ALA A 117 -0.96 13.29 9.93
CA ALA A 117 0.43 13.37 9.45
C ALA A 117 1.41 13.59 10.61
N ASP A 118 1.08 14.49 11.54
CA ASP A 118 1.94 14.80 12.69
C ASP A 118 2.09 13.63 13.66
N VAL A 119 1.02 12.90 13.95
CA VAL A 119 1.14 11.72 14.83
C VAL A 119 1.86 10.56 14.16
N MET A 120 1.65 10.34 12.85
CA MET A 120 2.30 9.26 12.12
C MET A 120 3.79 9.50 11.90
N ARG A 121 4.26 10.72 11.94
CA ARG A 121 5.70 11.05 11.88
C ARG A 121 6.50 10.29 12.93
N THR A 122 5.99 10.17 14.16
CA THR A 122 6.64 9.41 15.25
C THR A 122 6.86 7.94 14.86
N GLU A 123 5.89 7.35 14.16
CA GLU A 123 5.98 5.98 13.66
C GLU A 123 7.05 5.85 12.57
N TYR A 124 7.01 6.75 11.60
CA TYR A 124 7.92 6.73 10.45
C TYR A 124 9.38 6.93 10.87
N GLU A 125 9.64 7.91 11.74
CA GLU A 125 10.96 8.18 12.29
C GLU A 125 11.51 6.97 13.07
N ALA A 126 10.66 6.30 13.85
CA ALA A 126 11.08 5.14 14.63
C ALA A 126 11.44 3.93 13.75
N ILE A 127 10.73 3.69 12.65
CA ILE A 127 11.03 2.61 11.70
C ILE A 127 12.38 2.88 11.03
N ILE A 128 12.61 4.09 10.55
CA ILE A 128 13.89 4.48 9.92
C ILE A 128 15.04 4.43 10.93
N ALA A 129 14.82 4.92 12.17
CA ALA A 129 15.83 4.83 13.24
C ALA A 129 16.16 3.38 13.66
N ALA A 130 15.25 2.44 13.41
CA ALA A 130 15.49 1.01 13.59
C ALA A 130 16.28 0.37 12.43
N GLU A 131 16.71 1.17 11.44
CA GLU A 131 17.47 0.76 10.24
C GLU A 131 16.66 -0.07 9.24
N PHE A 132 15.31 -0.07 9.33
CA PHE A 132 14.44 -0.67 8.33
C PHE A 132 14.11 0.30 7.21
N LEU A 133 13.78 -0.23 6.03
CA LEU A 133 13.08 0.55 5.03
C LEU A 133 11.64 0.81 5.52
N LEU A 134 11.14 2.01 5.28
CA LEU A 134 9.75 2.36 5.56
C LEU A 134 8.91 2.16 4.30
N GLN A 135 7.92 1.28 4.35
CA GLN A 135 6.87 1.25 3.33
C GLN A 135 5.66 2.05 3.82
N LEU A 136 5.25 3.03 3.04
CA LEU A 136 4.05 3.83 3.27
C LEU A 136 2.92 3.26 2.44
N ASP A 137 1.92 2.65 3.11
CA ASP A 137 0.76 2.07 2.44
C ASP A 137 -0.26 3.16 2.15
N CYS A 138 -0.48 3.43 0.87
CA CYS A 138 -1.31 4.54 0.36
C CYS A 138 -2.45 4.07 -0.55
N PRO A 139 -3.31 3.12 -0.15
CA PRO A 139 -4.49 2.76 -0.94
C PRO A 139 -5.52 3.89 -1.03
N ASP A 140 -5.33 4.97 -0.30
CA ASP A 140 -6.07 6.23 -0.48
C ASP A 140 -5.81 6.90 -1.83
N LEU A 141 -4.71 6.57 -2.51
CA LEU A 141 -4.39 7.10 -3.85
C LEU A 141 -5.01 6.27 -4.99
N GLY A 142 -5.45 5.05 -4.73
CA GLY A 142 -6.10 4.16 -5.71
C GLY A 142 -7.48 3.71 -5.24
N ALA A 143 -7.56 2.74 -4.34
CA ALA A 143 -8.80 2.11 -3.86
C ALA A 143 -9.85 3.10 -3.33
N ALA A 144 -9.44 4.22 -2.74
CA ALA A 144 -10.38 5.19 -2.19
C ALA A 144 -11.32 5.79 -3.24
N ARG A 145 -10.94 5.78 -4.54
CA ARG A 145 -11.77 6.31 -5.62
C ARG A 145 -13.11 5.59 -5.75
N HIS A 146 -13.10 4.26 -5.77
CA HIS A 146 -14.31 3.46 -5.99
C HIS A 146 -15.13 3.17 -4.73
N ASN A 147 -14.66 3.61 -3.56
CA ASN A 147 -15.36 3.37 -2.29
C ASN A 147 -15.54 4.66 -1.46
N GLN A 148 -14.52 5.17 -0.77
CA GLN A 148 -14.63 6.38 0.07
C GLN A 148 -15.10 7.61 -0.72
N HIS A 149 -14.64 7.76 -1.95
CA HIS A 149 -14.92 8.89 -2.84
C HIS A 149 -15.72 8.48 -4.08
N ARG A 150 -16.56 7.43 -3.96
CA ARG A 150 -17.36 6.91 -5.08
C ARG A 150 -18.36 7.90 -5.66
N ASP A 151 -18.76 8.90 -4.88
CA ASP A 151 -19.66 9.99 -5.25
C ASP A 151 -18.94 11.19 -5.90
N LYS A 152 -17.61 11.17 -5.97
CA LYS A 152 -16.80 12.25 -6.54
C LYS A 152 -16.51 12.01 -8.01
N THR A 153 -16.23 13.10 -8.75
CA THR A 153 -15.61 12.98 -10.07
C THR A 153 -14.13 12.59 -9.96
N ASP A 154 -13.53 12.16 -11.06
CA ASP A 154 -12.10 11.87 -11.06
C ASP A 154 -11.26 13.12 -10.75
N GLU A 155 -11.65 14.29 -11.26
CA GLU A 155 -10.96 15.56 -10.99
C GLU A 155 -11.03 15.96 -9.51
N GLU A 156 -12.15 15.70 -8.86
CA GLU A 156 -12.28 15.94 -7.41
C GLU A 156 -11.40 14.95 -6.63
N PHE A 157 -11.40 13.68 -7.04
CA PHE A 157 -10.55 12.67 -6.41
C PHE A 157 -9.05 12.98 -6.59
N LEU A 158 -8.63 13.42 -7.79
CA LEU A 158 -7.23 13.78 -8.03
C LEU A 158 -6.78 14.95 -7.14
N ARG A 159 -7.65 15.92 -6.85
CA ARG A 159 -7.33 16.98 -5.87
C ARG A 159 -7.16 16.43 -4.44
N ILE A 160 -8.00 15.47 -4.06
CA ILE A 160 -7.87 14.78 -2.76
C ILE A 160 -6.56 13.99 -2.71
N ALA A 161 -6.23 13.24 -3.74
CA ALA A 161 -5.00 12.47 -3.82
C ALA A 161 -3.75 13.37 -3.74
N ASP A 162 -3.74 14.50 -4.45
CA ASP A 162 -2.63 15.47 -4.41
C ASP A 162 -2.46 16.08 -3.00
N ARG A 163 -3.55 16.42 -2.33
CA ARG A 163 -3.56 16.86 -0.93
C ARG A 163 -3.00 15.79 0.01
N ASN A 164 -3.40 14.53 -0.17
CA ASN A 164 -2.91 13.41 0.64
C ASN A 164 -1.40 13.20 0.47
N VAL A 165 -0.89 13.30 -0.77
CA VAL A 165 0.55 13.23 -1.05
C VAL A 165 1.29 14.42 -0.42
N ALA A 166 0.73 15.62 -0.44
CA ALA A 166 1.34 16.79 0.21
C ALA A 166 1.45 16.58 1.74
N ALA A 167 0.41 16.08 2.39
CA ALA A 167 0.42 15.76 3.83
C ALA A 167 1.42 14.63 4.16
N LEU A 168 1.49 13.59 3.33
CA LEU A 168 2.48 12.53 3.47
C LEU A 168 3.91 13.09 3.36
N ASN A 169 4.18 13.92 2.36
CA ASN A 169 5.47 14.57 2.17
C ASN A 169 5.89 15.42 3.37
N ALA A 170 4.95 16.14 3.98
CA ALA A 170 5.19 16.90 5.21
C ALA A 170 5.52 15.97 6.40
N ALA A 171 4.85 14.83 6.52
CA ALA A 171 5.11 13.86 7.58
C ALA A 171 6.52 13.22 7.49
N VAL A 172 7.04 13.05 6.26
CA VAL A 172 8.36 12.40 6.01
C VAL A 172 9.44 13.37 5.55
N ALA A 173 9.24 14.68 5.75
CA ALA A 173 10.13 15.72 5.18
C ALA A 173 11.61 15.59 5.59
N THR A 174 11.87 15.09 6.80
CA THR A 174 13.21 14.92 7.39
C THR A 174 13.83 13.55 7.11
N LEU A 175 13.05 12.62 6.54
CA LEU A 175 13.50 11.24 6.31
C LEU A 175 14.21 11.08 4.95
N PRO A 176 15.21 10.20 4.85
CA PRO A 176 15.91 9.96 3.60
C PRO A 176 14.99 9.23 2.59
N ALA A 177 14.89 9.79 1.39
CA ALA A 177 13.96 9.31 0.36
C ALA A 177 14.27 7.88 -0.10
N ASP A 178 15.54 7.53 -0.19
CA ASP A 178 16.06 6.22 -0.57
C ASP A 178 15.80 5.11 0.47
N ARG A 179 15.43 5.50 1.70
CA ARG A 179 15.01 4.56 2.75
C ARG A 179 13.50 4.36 2.80
N MET A 180 12.76 4.94 1.87
CA MET A 180 11.30 4.88 1.84
C MET A 180 10.76 4.37 0.52
N ARG A 181 9.62 3.68 0.57
CA ARG A 181 8.82 3.31 -0.58
C ARG A 181 7.34 3.59 -0.36
N LEU A 182 6.70 4.11 -1.38
CA LEU A 182 5.26 4.30 -1.47
C LEU A 182 4.65 3.03 -2.04
N HIS A 183 3.59 2.49 -1.44
CA HIS A 183 2.79 1.42 -2.00
C HIS A 183 1.38 1.92 -2.28
N ILE A 184 0.94 1.83 -3.53
CA ILE A 184 -0.44 2.06 -3.92
C ILE A 184 -1.11 0.74 -4.29
N CYS A 185 -2.39 0.61 -3.95
CA CYS A 185 -3.20 -0.51 -4.40
C CYS A 185 -4.65 -0.07 -4.64
N TRP A 186 -5.37 -0.86 -5.41
CA TRP A 186 -6.78 -0.62 -5.70
C TRP A 186 -7.71 -1.49 -4.84
N GLY A 187 -7.13 -2.32 -4.00
CA GLY A 187 -7.83 -3.20 -3.07
C GLY A 187 -7.37 -4.64 -3.21
N ASN A 188 -6.81 -5.20 -2.14
CA ASN A 188 -6.26 -6.55 -2.14
C ASN A 188 -7.39 -7.59 -1.92
N TYR A 189 -8.22 -7.79 -2.93
CA TYR A 189 -9.28 -8.79 -2.95
C TYR A 189 -9.49 -9.31 -4.38
N GLU A 190 -9.88 -10.57 -4.52
CA GLU A 190 -10.30 -11.12 -5.80
C GLU A 190 -11.72 -10.60 -6.10
N GLY A 191 -11.83 -9.77 -7.13
CA GLY A 191 -13.08 -9.12 -7.47
C GLY A 191 -13.08 -8.48 -8.86
N PRO A 192 -14.20 -7.83 -9.25
CA PRO A 192 -14.37 -7.26 -10.60
C PRO A 192 -13.39 -6.13 -10.91
N HIS A 193 -13.12 -5.24 -9.96
CA HIS A 193 -12.21 -4.09 -10.11
C HIS A 193 -12.54 -3.20 -11.32
N THR A 194 -13.83 -3.11 -11.70
CA THR A 194 -14.27 -2.38 -12.90
C THR A 194 -14.30 -0.87 -12.71
N HIS A 195 -14.26 -0.41 -11.45
CA HIS A 195 -14.30 0.99 -11.06
C HIS A 195 -12.95 1.54 -10.57
N ASP A 196 -11.89 0.79 -10.75
CA ASP A 196 -10.56 1.25 -10.38
C ASP A 196 -10.14 2.44 -11.23
N ILE A 197 -9.60 3.46 -10.58
CA ILE A 197 -9.04 4.59 -11.31
C ILE A 197 -7.78 4.14 -12.07
N PRO A 198 -7.65 4.42 -13.40
CA PRO A 198 -6.46 4.03 -14.14
C PRO A 198 -5.19 4.65 -13.58
N LEU A 199 -4.08 3.89 -13.60
CA LEU A 199 -2.76 4.37 -13.18
C LEU A 199 -2.36 5.65 -13.93
N ALA A 200 -2.65 5.73 -15.23
CA ALA A 200 -2.38 6.91 -16.06
C ALA A 200 -2.94 8.21 -15.48
N LYS A 201 -4.03 8.18 -14.71
CA LYS A 201 -4.63 9.38 -14.10
C LYS A 201 -3.95 9.81 -12.81
N ILE A 202 -3.38 8.86 -12.06
CA ILE A 202 -2.85 9.11 -10.70
C ILE A 202 -1.32 9.08 -10.62
N VAL A 203 -0.64 8.52 -11.59
CA VAL A 203 0.82 8.28 -11.54
C VAL A 203 1.62 9.56 -11.32
N ASP A 204 1.28 10.65 -11.98
CA ASP A 204 1.97 11.93 -11.81
C ASP A 204 1.83 12.47 -10.38
N ILE A 205 0.70 12.23 -9.72
CA ILE A 205 0.48 12.59 -8.32
C ILE A 205 1.31 11.68 -7.42
N CYS A 206 1.31 10.37 -7.66
CA CYS A 206 2.09 9.40 -6.89
C CYS A 206 3.59 9.69 -6.98
N LEU A 207 4.11 10.08 -8.15
CA LEU A 207 5.51 10.41 -8.36
C LEU A 207 5.97 11.70 -7.66
N LYS A 208 5.05 12.58 -7.22
CA LYS A 208 5.37 13.73 -6.34
C LYS A 208 5.69 13.32 -4.91
N ALA A 209 5.35 12.10 -4.49
CA ALA A 209 5.67 11.61 -3.16
C ALA A 209 7.19 11.49 -2.96
N ARG A 210 7.69 11.87 -1.78
CA ARG A 210 9.13 11.85 -1.45
C ARG A 210 9.80 10.47 -1.49
N PRO A 211 9.15 9.36 -1.10
CA PRO A 211 9.74 8.03 -1.19
C PRO A 211 10.34 7.76 -2.58
N ALA A 212 11.58 7.25 -2.63
CA ALA A 212 12.22 6.88 -3.88
C ALA A 212 11.61 5.62 -4.51
N GLY A 213 11.21 4.64 -3.68
CA GLY A 213 10.54 3.43 -4.17
C GLY A 213 9.07 3.69 -4.47
N PHE A 214 8.61 3.27 -5.65
CA PHE A 214 7.19 3.31 -6.05
C PHE A 214 6.70 1.90 -6.32
N SER A 215 5.89 1.36 -5.41
CA SER A 215 5.33 0.00 -5.45
C SER A 215 3.85 0.05 -5.83
N PHE A 216 3.46 -0.78 -6.79
CA PHE A 216 2.10 -0.80 -7.34
C PHE A 216 1.74 -2.17 -7.90
N GLU A 217 0.43 -2.44 -7.99
CA GLU A 217 -0.10 -3.65 -8.60
C GLU A 217 0.20 -3.68 -10.11
N ALA A 218 0.69 -4.81 -10.61
CA ALA A 218 1.07 -4.98 -12.02
C ALA A 218 1.09 -6.44 -12.48
N ALA A 219 0.58 -7.38 -11.67
CA ALA A 219 0.52 -8.79 -12.01
C ALA A 219 -0.90 -9.31 -12.20
N ASN A 220 -1.90 -8.65 -11.60
CA ASN A 220 -3.29 -9.04 -11.76
C ASN A 220 -3.87 -8.55 -13.11
N PRO A 221 -4.91 -9.20 -13.65
CA PRO A 221 -5.44 -8.91 -14.98
C PRO A 221 -6.03 -7.51 -15.14
N ARG A 222 -6.31 -6.77 -14.06
CA ARG A 222 -6.84 -5.40 -14.14
C ARG A 222 -5.76 -4.36 -14.36
N HIS A 223 -4.53 -4.60 -13.85
CA HIS A 223 -3.45 -3.63 -13.84
C HIS A 223 -2.22 -4.06 -14.66
N GLU A 224 -2.16 -5.33 -15.12
CA GLU A 224 -0.98 -5.83 -15.86
C GLU A 224 -0.69 -5.04 -17.15
N HIS A 225 -1.69 -4.44 -17.79
CA HIS A 225 -1.54 -3.66 -19.02
C HIS A 225 -0.95 -2.25 -18.80
N GLU A 226 -1.01 -1.69 -17.58
CA GLU A 226 -0.69 -0.29 -17.27
C GLU A 226 0.83 0.04 -17.35
N TRP A 227 1.68 -0.96 -17.59
CA TRP A 227 3.07 -0.70 -17.98
C TRP A 227 3.20 0.11 -19.28
N GLU A 228 2.19 0.07 -20.15
CA GLU A 228 2.14 0.87 -21.38
C GLU A 228 1.96 2.36 -21.06
N ASP A 229 1.21 2.69 -20.02
CA ASP A 229 1.04 4.06 -19.52
C ASP A 229 2.36 4.60 -18.96
N LEU A 230 3.10 3.78 -18.23
CA LEU A 230 4.40 4.16 -17.67
C LEU A 230 5.46 4.46 -18.72
N LYS A 231 5.37 3.88 -19.91
CA LYS A 231 6.23 4.24 -21.05
C LYS A 231 6.02 5.69 -21.52
N GLN A 232 4.82 6.24 -21.32
CA GLN A 232 4.45 7.59 -21.70
C GLN A 232 4.66 8.58 -20.55
N THR A 233 4.89 8.07 -19.34
CA THR A 233 5.07 8.87 -18.13
C THR A 233 6.53 9.28 -17.96
N ARG A 234 6.79 10.55 -17.65
CA ARG A 234 8.12 11.00 -17.26
C ARG A 234 8.42 10.58 -15.82
N ILE A 235 9.09 9.46 -15.65
CA ILE A 235 9.48 8.96 -14.33
C ILE A 235 10.77 9.67 -13.89
N PRO A 236 10.79 10.39 -12.73
CA PRO A 236 11.97 11.07 -12.23
C PRO A 236 13.14 10.09 -12.02
N ASP A 237 14.37 10.59 -12.20
CA ASP A 237 15.58 9.74 -12.17
C ASP A 237 15.91 9.19 -10.77
N ASP A 238 15.39 9.81 -9.72
CA ASP A 238 15.51 9.38 -8.33
C ASP A 238 14.48 8.30 -7.93
N LYS A 239 13.56 7.92 -8.83
CA LYS A 239 12.54 6.90 -8.55
C LYS A 239 12.99 5.51 -8.97
N VAL A 240 12.67 4.54 -8.11
CA VAL A 240 12.82 3.10 -8.33
C VAL A 240 11.42 2.50 -8.45
N LEU A 241 11.11 1.86 -9.56
CA LEU A 241 9.84 1.17 -9.75
C LEU A 241 9.86 -0.18 -9.04
N ILE A 242 8.80 -0.49 -8.31
CA ILE A 242 8.61 -1.76 -7.61
C ILE A 242 7.28 -2.38 -8.06
N PRO A 243 7.20 -2.82 -9.34
CA PRO A 243 5.99 -3.45 -9.86
C PRO A 243 5.72 -4.78 -9.17
N GLY A 244 4.44 -5.07 -8.93
CA GLY A 244 4.00 -6.43 -8.64
C GLY A 244 4.27 -7.33 -9.84
N VAL A 245 4.97 -8.44 -9.63
CA VAL A 245 5.26 -9.44 -10.68
C VAL A 245 4.65 -10.79 -10.37
N ILE A 246 4.06 -10.91 -9.17
CA ILE A 246 3.18 -12.00 -8.75
C ILE A 246 1.91 -11.41 -8.13
N ASP A 247 0.76 -11.98 -8.46
CA ASP A 247 -0.54 -11.64 -7.89
C ASP A 247 -0.65 -12.15 -6.44
N SER A 248 -1.32 -11.40 -5.60
CA SER A 248 -1.50 -11.69 -4.17
C SER A 248 -2.91 -12.19 -3.80
N THR A 249 -3.82 -12.32 -4.77
CA THR A 249 -5.25 -12.63 -4.52
C THR A 249 -5.67 -14.00 -5.03
N THR A 250 -4.97 -14.60 -5.99
CA THR A 250 -5.32 -15.88 -6.60
C THR A 250 -4.33 -17.01 -6.26
N ASN A 251 -4.81 -18.26 -6.38
CA ASN A 251 -4.00 -19.45 -6.14
C ASN A 251 -3.22 -19.92 -7.39
N PHE A 252 -3.20 -19.16 -8.48
CA PHE A 252 -2.32 -19.44 -9.60
C PHE A 252 -0.86 -19.15 -9.23
N VAL A 253 0.04 -20.10 -9.45
CA VAL A 253 1.49 -19.89 -9.34
C VAL A 253 2.00 -19.42 -10.69
N GLU A 254 2.48 -18.21 -10.78
CA GLU A 254 3.04 -17.62 -11.99
C GLU A 254 4.25 -18.43 -12.47
N HIS A 255 4.37 -18.63 -13.78
CA HIS A 255 5.54 -19.29 -14.33
C HIS A 255 6.78 -18.37 -14.23
N PRO A 256 7.97 -18.85 -13.83
CA PRO A 256 9.16 -18.00 -13.64
C PRO A 256 9.54 -17.16 -14.86
N ARG A 257 9.29 -17.67 -16.08
CA ARG A 257 9.50 -16.88 -17.31
C ARG A 257 8.55 -15.72 -17.46
N LEU A 258 7.30 -15.82 -16.95
CA LEU A 258 6.34 -14.71 -16.92
C LEU A 258 6.80 -13.64 -15.94
N VAL A 259 7.22 -14.03 -14.73
CA VAL A 259 7.84 -13.15 -13.76
C VAL A 259 9.02 -12.38 -14.37
N ALA A 260 9.92 -13.09 -15.04
CA ALA A 260 11.07 -12.47 -15.72
C ALA A 260 10.66 -11.50 -16.84
N GLN A 261 9.60 -11.81 -17.60
CA GLN A 261 9.07 -10.92 -18.63
C GLN A 261 8.54 -9.62 -18.02
N ARG A 262 7.78 -9.73 -16.92
CA ARG A 262 7.25 -8.57 -16.18
C ARG A 262 8.39 -7.68 -15.68
N ILE A 263 9.42 -8.22 -15.05
CA ILE A 263 10.60 -7.45 -14.60
C ILE A 263 11.28 -6.74 -15.77
N CYS A 264 11.54 -7.44 -16.87
CA CYS A 264 12.22 -6.88 -18.03
C CYS A 264 11.44 -5.74 -18.68
N ARG A 265 10.09 -5.76 -18.70
CA ARG A 265 9.26 -4.66 -19.21
C ARG A 265 9.56 -3.35 -18.53
N TYR A 266 9.65 -3.36 -17.19
CA TYR A 266 9.92 -2.15 -16.41
C TYR A 266 11.38 -1.73 -16.49
N ALA A 267 12.31 -2.69 -16.63
CA ALA A 267 13.72 -2.37 -16.88
C ALA A 267 13.94 -1.71 -18.25
N ASP A 268 13.13 -2.04 -19.24
CA ASP A 268 13.16 -1.38 -20.55
C ASP A 268 12.61 0.08 -20.49
N ILE A 269 11.83 0.44 -19.43
CA ILE A 269 11.29 1.80 -19.23
C ILE A 269 12.28 2.69 -18.48
N VAL A 270 12.78 2.23 -17.33
CA VAL A 270 13.57 3.08 -16.41
C VAL A 270 15.04 2.67 -16.26
N GLY A 271 15.48 1.62 -16.95
CA GLY A 271 16.79 1.01 -16.74
C GLY A 271 16.77 -0.06 -15.64
N ARG A 272 17.63 -1.05 -15.78
CA ARG A 272 17.68 -2.23 -14.91
C ARG A 272 18.02 -1.91 -13.45
N GLU A 273 18.79 -0.82 -13.24
CA GLU A 273 19.20 -0.37 -11.91
C GLU A 273 18.06 0.27 -11.11
N ARG A 274 16.97 0.64 -11.78
CA ARG A 274 15.82 1.31 -11.18
C ARG A 274 14.56 0.44 -11.12
N VAL A 275 14.73 -0.89 -11.13
CA VAL A 275 13.62 -1.84 -10.97
C VAL A 275 13.92 -2.79 -9.83
N LEU A 276 13.00 -2.89 -8.89
CA LEU A 276 12.96 -3.90 -7.85
C LEU A 276 11.66 -4.71 -8.00
N ALA A 277 11.74 -6.02 -8.14
CA ALA A 277 10.55 -6.84 -8.26
C ALA A 277 9.79 -6.91 -6.92
N GLY A 278 8.45 -6.80 -6.97
CA GLY A 278 7.53 -6.90 -5.84
C GLY A 278 6.41 -7.90 -6.06
N ALA A 279 5.54 -8.08 -5.07
CA ALA A 279 4.22 -8.65 -5.23
C ALA A 279 3.19 -7.51 -5.36
N ASP A 280 2.04 -7.78 -5.97
CA ASP A 280 0.97 -6.78 -6.11
C ASP A 280 0.63 -6.15 -4.76
N CYS A 281 0.35 -6.98 -3.76
CA CYS A 281 0.14 -6.60 -2.38
C CYS A 281 0.69 -7.66 -1.43
N GLY A 282 0.36 -7.57 -0.13
CA GLY A 282 0.64 -8.63 0.84
C GLY A 282 -0.39 -9.77 0.75
N PHE A 283 0.04 -11.01 1.03
CA PHE A 283 -0.85 -12.19 1.02
C PHE A 283 -1.81 -12.26 2.22
N GLY A 284 -1.68 -11.37 3.20
CA GLY A 284 -2.54 -11.29 4.36
C GLY A 284 -3.36 -10.00 4.37
N THR A 285 -4.44 -9.93 3.58
CA THR A 285 -5.32 -8.76 3.48
C THR A 285 -5.93 -8.37 4.84
N SER A 286 -6.31 -9.34 5.65
CA SER A 286 -6.84 -9.14 6.99
C SER A 286 -6.38 -10.25 7.93
N ALA A 287 -5.86 -9.89 9.10
CA ALA A 287 -5.37 -10.85 10.09
C ALA A 287 -6.45 -11.78 10.65
N ASN A 288 -7.73 -11.39 10.54
CA ASN A 288 -8.88 -12.14 11.06
C ASN A 288 -9.69 -12.84 9.96
N ALA A 289 -9.29 -12.70 8.68
CA ALA A 289 -9.96 -13.37 7.56
C ALA A 289 -9.25 -14.69 7.21
N THR A 290 -9.99 -15.60 6.60
CA THR A 290 -9.40 -16.75 5.93
C THR A 290 -8.48 -16.24 4.80
N PRO A 291 -7.22 -16.67 4.73
CA PRO A 291 -6.35 -16.29 3.63
C PRO A 291 -6.95 -16.66 2.27
N MET A 292 -6.97 -15.72 1.32
CA MET A 292 -7.44 -15.98 -0.05
C MET A 292 -6.51 -16.95 -0.77
N VAL A 293 -5.21 -16.81 -0.52
CA VAL A 293 -4.19 -17.69 -1.10
C VAL A 293 -3.72 -18.67 -0.03
N ALA A 294 -3.76 -19.96 -0.36
CA ALA A 294 -3.32 -21.02 0.55
C ALA A 294 -1.83 -20.82 0.91
N PRO A 295 -1.42 -20.98 2.20
CA PRO A 295 -0.04 -20.72 2.61
C PRO A 295 1.01 -21.51 1.82
N SER A 296 0.72 -22.75 1.45
CA SER A 296 1.62 -23.56 0.62
C SER A 296 1.78 -23.00 -0.81
N VAL A 297 0.71 -22.40 -1.35
CA VAL A 297 0.73 -21.73 -2.66
C VAL A 297 1.52 -20.43 -2.58
N VAL A 298 1.42 -19.67 -1.49
CA VAL A 298 2.26 -18.46 -1.27
C VAL A 298 3.75 -18.82 -1.36
N TRP A 299 4.18 -19.89 -0.72
CA TRP A 299 5.58 -20.34 -0.81
C TRP A 299 5.98 -20.80 -2.21
N ALA A 300 5.06 -21.43 -2.95
CA ALA A 300 5.29 -21.80 -4.35
C ALA A 300 5.41 -20.54 -5.25
N LYS A 301 4.58 -19.51 -5.02
CA LYS A 301 4.69 -18.21 -5.69
C LYS A 301 6.03 -17.53 -5.39
N PHE A 302 6.49 -17.51 -4.15
CA PHE A 302 7.80 -16.95 -3.81
C PHE A 302 8.97 -17.72 -4.44
N LYS A 303 8.86 -19.04 -4.57
CA LYS A 303 9.85 -19.82 -5.31
C LYS A 303 9.90 -19.42 -6.78
N SER A 304 8.74 -19.36 -7.43
CA SER A 304 8.63 -18.91 -8.83
C SER A 304 9.13 -17.47 -9.01
N PHE A 305 8.84 -16.60 -8.04
CA PHE A 305 9.31 -15.24 -8.01
C PHE A 305 10.84 -15.16 -8.00
N ALA A 306 11.49 -15.89 -7.09
CA ALA A 306 12.96 -15.93 -7.00
C ALA A 306 13.59 -16.47 -8.29
N GLU A 307 13.08 -17.57 -8.85
CA GLU A 307 13.54 -18.13 -10.11
C GLU A 307 13.37 -17.16 -11.28
N GLY A 308 12.24 -16.45 -11.33
CA GLY A 308 11.95 -15.43 -12.34
C GLY A 308 12.87 -14.22 -12.25
N ALA A 309 13.12 -13.74 -11.03
CA ALA A 309 14.06 -12.65 -10.78
C ALA A 309 15.49 -13.02 -11.22
N GLU A 310 15.93 -14.26 -10.97
CA GLU A 310 17.22 -14.76 -11.44
C GLU A 310 17.30 -14.81 -12.98
N ILE A 311 16.24 -15.26 -13.65
CA ILE A 311 16.16 -15.26 -15.12
C ILE A 311 16.26 -13.82 -15.66
N ALA A 312 15.52 -12.89 -15.07
CA ALA A 312 15.54 -11.47 -15.47
C ALA A 312 16.92 -10.85 -15.27
N THR A 313 17.54 -11.09 -14.12
CA THR A 313 18.90 -10.59 -13.81
C THR A 313 19.90 -11.08 -14.86
N ARG A 314 19.92 -12.37 -15.16
CA ARG A 314 20.80 -12.90 -16.21
C ARG A 314 20.55 -12.23 -17.56
N ARG A 315 19.32 -11.98 -17.96
CA ARG A 315 18.99 -11.32 -19.23
C ARG A 315 19.43 -9.87 -19.29
N LEU A 316 19.19 -9.14 -18.21
CA LEU A 316 19.45 -7.70 -18.16
C LEU A 316 20.95 -7.38 -18.01
N TRP A 317 21.70 -8.22 -17.30
CA TRP A 317 23.12 -7.98 -17.06
C TRP A 317 24.03 -8.63 -18.15
N ALA A 318 23.55 -9.66 -18.87
CA ALA A 318 24.29 -10.21 -20.02
C ALA A 318 24.32 -9.26 -21.23
N ARG A 319 23.31 -8.38 -21.39
CA ARG A 319 23.27 -7.38 -22.48
C ARG A 319 24.36 -6.28 -22.41
N SER A 320 25.15 -6.24 -21.33
CA SER A 320 26.23 -5.26 -21.15
C SER A 320 27.57 -5.71 -21.76
N LEU A 321 27.65 -6.92 -22.35
CA LEU A 321 28.88 -7.50 -22.89
C LEU A 321 28.83 -7.57 -24.42
N SER A 322 27.85 -6.97 -25.05
CA SER A 322 27.73 -6.81 -26.52
C SER A 322 27.64 -5.32 -26.88
#